data_44f12749436eaa4e89e8abd0e24ea95a
#
_entry.id   44f12749436eaa4e89e8abd0e24ea95a
#
_cell.length_a   1.000
_cell.length_b   1.000
_cell.length_c   1.000
_cell.angle_alpha   90.00
_cell.angle_beta   90.00
_cell.angle_gamma   90.00
#
_symmetry.space_group_name_H-M   'P 1'
#
loop_
_entity.id
_entity.type
_entity.pdbx_description
1 polymer ?
#
loop_
_entity_poly.entity_id
_entity_poly.type
_entity_poly.pdbx_seq_one_letter_code
_entity_poly.pdbx_strand_id
1 'polypeptide(L)'
;MSKIPELMQNLRLPVIGSPLFIISTPKLVLAQCKAGVIGSMPALNARPAEKLEEWLKEITEGIAEHNALHPERPAAPFAINQIVHKSNNRLEHDMELIVKYKVPIVITSLGARTEINDATHSYGGVVLHDVINNTFAKKAIEKGADGLIAVAAGAGGHAGVKSPFPLIQEIREWFDGPLALSGAISTGDAVLAAQAMGADFAYIGSAFIATHEANAEDTYKQAIVDHNSDEIVYSNLFTGVHGNYLAPSIRAAGLDPANLPEGNLKDMDFSTPNEDGTQHKVKPWRDIWGCGQGLNAIKATTSVEELVNRLEREYLAARKRLML
;
A
#
# COMPACT_ATOMS: atom_id res chain seq x y z
N MET A 1 -16.69 -17.98 -6.52
CA MET A 1 -16.30 -16.63 -6.98
C MET A 1 -16.29 -15.75 -5.76
N SER A 2 -15.23 -14.95 -5.59
CA SER A 2 -15.13 -14.04 -4.45
C SER A 2 -16.23 -12.96 -4.47
N LYS A 3 -16.67 -12.54 -3.29
CA LYS A 3 -17.70 -11.50 -3.14
C LYS A 3 -17.05 -10.12 -3.12
N ILE A 4 -16.71 -9.60 -4.30
CA ILE A 4 -16.09 -8.27 -4.44
C ILE A 4 -17.16 -7.19 -4.32
N PRO A 5 -17.01 -6.19 -3.42
CA PRO A 5 -17.89 -5.03 -3.33
C PRO A 5 -18.01 -4.30 -4.68
N GLU A 6 -19.21 -3.80 -5.00
CA GLU A 6 -19.50 -3.15 -6.28
C GLU A 6 -18.52 -2.00 -6.60
N LEU A 7 -18.18 -1.19 -5.59
CA LEU A 7 -17.26 -0.07 -5.75
C LEU A 7 -15.81 -0.49 -6.14
N MET A 8 -15.44 -1.76 -5.94
CA MET A 8 -14.14 -2.31 -6.31
C MET A 8 -14.18 -3.13 -7.63
N GLN A 9 -15.33 -3.20 -8.26
CA GLN A 9 -15.51 -3.80 -9.57
C GLN A 9 -15.19 -2.78 -10.68
N ASN A 10 -15.09 -3.26 -11.92
CA ASN A 10 -14.90 -2.40 -13.10
C ASN A 10 -13.64 -1.54 -13.10
N LEU A 11 -12.59 -1.98 -12.41
CA LEU A 11 -11.27 -1.37 -12.51
C LEU A 11 -10.65 -1.69 -13.88
N ARG A 12 -9.86 -0.76 -14.40
CA ARG A 12 -9.05 -0.99 -15.61
C ARG A 12 -8.09 -2.18 -15.45
N LEU A 13 -7.46 -2.26 -14.29
CA LEU A 13 -6.68 -3.41 -13.82
C LEU A 13 -7.07 -3.73 -12.38
N PRO A 14 -7.03 -5.00 -11.98
CA PRO A 14 -7.29 -5.41 -10.60
C PRO A 14 -6.09 -5.06 -9.70
N VAL A 15 -5.81 -3.78 -9.56
CA VAL A 15 -4.64 -3.24 -8.86
C VAL A 15 -5.06 -2.22 -7.81
N ILE A 16 -4.44 -2.31 -6.65
CA ILE A 16 -4.48 -1.31 -5.59
C ILE A 16 -3.05 -0.77 -5.43
N GLY A 17 -2.85 0.53 -5.61
CA GLY A 17 -1.61 1.20 -5.23
C GLY A 17 -1.51 1.21 -3.71
N SER A 18 -0.42 0.66 -3.15
CA SER A 18 -0.28 0.61 -1.69
C SER A 18 -0.05 2.00 -1.08
N PRO A 19 -0.54 2.25 0.15
CA PRO A 19 -0.30 3.50 0.86
C PRO A 19 1.17 3.60 1.26
N LEU A 20 1.90 4.52 0.67
CA LEU A 20 3.33 4.69 0.86
C LEU A 20 3.58 5.84 1.85
N PHE A 21 4.17 5.52 3.01
CA PHE A 21 4.45 6.50 4.04
C PHE A 21 5.38 7.61 3.52
N ILE A 22 5.03 8.88 3.76
CA ILE A 22 5.67 10.10 3.23
C ILE A 22 5.43 10.28 1.71
N ILE A 23 5.38 9.22 0.93
CA ILE A 23 5.42 9.23 -0.53
C ILE A 23 4.06 9.45 -1.17
N SER A 24 3.00 8.77 -0.66
CA SER A 24 1.65 8.95 -1.18
C SER A 24 1.06 10.26 -0.70
N THR A 25 0.73 11.13 -1.66
CA THR A 25 0.01 12.41 -1.48
C THR A 25 -1.21 12.43 -2.39
N PRO A 26 -2.11 13.42 -2.30
CA PRO A 26 -3.24 13.55 -3.23
C PRO A 26 -2.85 13.46 -4.69
N LYS A 27 -1.69 14.03 -5.07
CA LYS A 27 -1.17 13.96 -6.44
C LYS A 27 -1.01 12.52 -6.94
N LEU A 28 -0.39 11.65 -6.13
CA LEU A 28 -0.22 10.23 -6.49
C LEU A 28 -1.55 9.49 -6.48
N VAL A 29 -2.37 9.68 -5.45
CA VAL A 29 -3.69 9.04 -5.31
C VAL A 29 -4.59 9.38 -6.50
N LEU A 30 -4.71 10.66 -6.85
CA LEU A 30 -5.51 11.11 -7.99
C LEU A 30 -5.00 10.53 -9.31
N ALA A 31 -3.69 10.50 -9.53
CA ALA A 31 -3.11 9.91 -10.72
C ALA A 31 -3.43 8.41 -10.85
N GLN A 32 -3.36 7.66 -9.74
CA GLN A 32 -3.73 6.25 -9.70
C GLN A 32 -5.23 6.05 -9.99
N CYS A 33 -6.11 6.80 -9.33
CA CYS A 33 -7.56 6.72 -9.55
C CYS A 33 -7.94 7.07 -10.99
N LYS A 34 -7.39 8.15 -11.55
CA LYS A 34 -7.62 8.59 -12.94
C LYS A 34 -7.07 7.58 -13.97
N ALA A 35 -6.00 6.86 -13.64
CA ALA A 35 -5.47 5.77 -14.45
C ALA A 35 -6.30 4.49 -14.39
N GLY A 36 -7.32 4.42 -13.52
CA GLY A 36 -8.27 3.30 -13.40
C GLY A 36 -7.83 2.19 -12.45
N VAL A 37 -6.95 2.49 -11.48
CA VAL A 37 -6.57 1.60 -10.38
C VAL A 37 -6.87 2.28 -9.04
N ILE A 38 -7.11 1.50 -7.98
CA ILE A 38 -7.39 2.06 -6.65
C ILE A 38 -6.14 2.77 -6.14
N GLY A 39 -6.24 4.08 -5.91
CA GLY A 39 -5.16 4.88 -5.31
C GLY A 39 -5.28 4.91 -3.79
N SER A 40 -4.14 4.95 -3.08
CA SER A 40 -4.19 5.02 -1.62
C SER A 40 -3.08 5.86 -0.98
N MET A 41 -3.37 6.36 0.22
CA MET A 41 -2.39 7.05 1.05
C MET A 41 -2.62 6.79 2.55
N PRO A 42 -1.56 6.83 3.39
CA PRO A 42 -1.74 6.86 4.84
C PRO A 42 -2.32 8.20 5.31
N ALA A 43 -3.29 8.18 6.22
CA ALA A 43 -3.78 9.40 6.88
C ALA A 43 -2.64 10.15 7.58
N LEU A 44 -1.69 9.43 8.17
CA LEU A 44 -0.52 9.97 8.85
C LEU A 44 0.46 10.75 7.95
N ASN A 45 0.32 10.68 6.61
CA ASN A 45 1.12 11.50 5.70
C ASN A 45 0.71 12.97 5.71
N ALA A 46 -0.56 13.26 6.00
CA ALA A 46 -1.04 14.62 6.16
C ALA A 46 -0.50 15.19 7.48
N ARG A 47 0.41 16.15 7.40
CA ARG A 47 1.04 16.79 8.56
C ARG A 47 1.08 18.31 8.34
N PRO A 48 0.57 19.11 9.29
CA PRO A 48 -0.10 18.70 10.54
C PRO A 48 -1.45 17.97 10.30
N ALA A 49 -2.13 17.55 11.38
CA ALA A 49 -3.34 16.70 11.29
C ALA A 49 -4.46 17.34 10.46
N GLU A 50 -4.64 18.65 10.58
CA GLU A 50 -5.65 19.46 9.88
C GLU A 50 -5.53 19.36 8.35
N LYS A 51 -4.33 19.10 7.87
CA LYS A 51 -4.05 18.92 6.43
C LYS A 51 -4.76 17.71 5.82
N LEU A 52 -5.19 16.73 6.66
CA LEU A 52 -5.92 15.58 6.15
C LEU A 52 -7.25 16.00 5.53
N GLU A 53 -7.95 16.97 6.11
CA GLU A 53 -9.20 17.48 5.56
C GLU A 53 -9.00 18.14 4.19
N GLU A 54 -7.96 18.97 4.05
CA GLU A 54 -7.60 19.59 2.77
C GLU A 54 -7.33 18.52 1.70
N TRP A 55 -6.59 17.47 2.05
CA TRP A 55 -6.24 16.39 1.14
C TRP A 55 -7.45 15.53 0.75
N LEU A 56 -8.34 15.22 1.68
CA LEU A 56 -9.57 14.48 1.39
C LEU A 56 -10.48 15.28 0.45
N LYS A 57 -10.58 16.60 0.67
CA LYS A 57 -11.30 17.50 -0.20
C LYS A 57 -10.70 17.50 -1.61
N GLU A 58 -9.38 17.71 -1.75
CA GLU A 58 -8.67 17.71 -3.02
C GLU A 58 -8.91 16.41 -3.80
N ILE A 59 -8.81 15.26 -3.15
CA ILE A 59 -9.03 13.95 -3.80
C ILE A 59 -10.49 13.82 -4.24
N THR A 60 -11.43 14.15 -3.37
CA THR A 60 -12.88 14.00 -3.67
C THR A 60 -13.29 14.91 -4.83
N GLU A 61 -12.88 16.18 -4.80
CA GLU A 61 -13.17 17.15 -5.85
C GLU A 61 -12.47 16.76 -7.17
N GLY A 62 -11.19 16.35 -7.11
CA GLY A 62 -10.43 15.94 -8.29
C GLY A 62 -10.96 14.66 -8.97
N ILE A 63 -11.56 13.73 -8.20
CA ILE A 63 -12.27 12.57 -8.74
C ILE A 63 -13.59 13.00 -9.38
N ALA A 64 -14.37 13.86 -8.70
CA ALA A 64 -15.64 14.35 -9.21
C ALA A 64 -15.47 15.13 -10.53
N GLU A 65 -14.47 16.01 -10.58
CA GLU A 65 -14.11 16.75 -11.80
C GLU A 65 -13.73 15.81 -12.95
N HIS A 66 -12.86 14.83 -12.68
CA HIS A 66 -12.46 13.85 -13.70
C HIS A 66 -13.67 13.07 -14.23
N ASN A 67 -14.56 12.60 -13.36
CA ASN A 67 -15.73 11.84 -13.75
C ASN A 67 -16.73 12.66 -14.56
N ALA A 68 -16.84 13.96 -14.28
CA ALA A 68 -17.65 14.87 -15.07
C ALA A 68 -17.10 15.11 -16.48
N LEU A 69 -15.77 15.16 -16.61
CA LEU A 69 -15.08 15.38 -17.90
C LEU A 69 -14.93 14.08 -18.70
N HIS A 70 -14.86 12.93 -18.04
CA HIS A 70 -14.60 11.62 -18.64
C HIS A 70 -15.60 10.55 -18.16
N PRO A 71 -16.91 10.73 -18.44
CA PRO A 71 -17.94 9.79 -18.00
C PRO A 71 -17.77 8.37 -18.58
N GLU A 72 -17.09 8.24 -19.71
CA GLU A 72 -16.76 6.97 -20.35
C GLU A 72 -15.60 6.21 -19.67
N ARG A 73 -14.81 6.92 -18.86
CA ARG A 73 -13.65 6.38 -18.14
C ARG A 73 -13.60 6.98 -16.72
N PRO A 74 -14.54 6.65 -15.85
CA PRO A 74 -14.57 7.19 -14.51
C PRO A 74 -13.32 6.77 -13.70
N ALA A 75 -12.90 7.62 -12.79
CA ALA A 75 -11.80 7.31 -11.89
C ALA A 75 -12.17 6.14 -10.97
N ALA A 76 -11.18 5.30 -10.67
CA ALA A 76 -11.33 4.27 -9.64
C ALA A 76 -11.50 4.92 -8.24
N PRO A 77 -12.08 4.20 -7.26
CA PRO A 77 -12.19 4.71 -5.90
C PRO A 77 -10.81 4.88 -5.26
N PHE A 78 -10.74 5.72 -4.22
CA PHE A 78 -9.52 5.85 -3.42
C PHE A 78 -9.66 5.16 -2.06
N ALA A 79 -8.52 4.91 -1.42
CA ALA A 79 -8.44 4.34 -0.09
C ALA A 79 -7.58 5.19 0.85
N ILE A 80 -7.95 5.23 2.12
CA ILE A 80 -7.14 5.83 3.18
C ILE A 80 -6.68 4.74 4.14
N ASN A 81 -5.36 4.68 4.38
CA ASN A 81 -4.80 3.76 5.36
C ASN A 81 -4.80 4.39 6.75
N GLN A 82 -5.30 3.62 7.71
CA GLN A 82 -5.30 3.92 9.13
C GLN A 82 -4.43 2.93 9.91
N ILE A 83 -3.43 3.47 10.59
CA ILE A 83 -2.67 2.72 11.58
C ILE A 83 -3.50 2.67 12.86
N VAL A 84 -4.02 1.49 13.19
CA VAL A 84 -4.91 1.31 14.37
C VAL A 84 -4.15 0.92 15.65
N HIS A 85 -2.83 1.02 15.62
CA HIS A 85 -1.99 0.80 16.78
C HIS A 85 -2.23 1.87 17.86
N LYS A 86 -2.14 1.47 19.15
CA LYS A 86 -2.41 2.34 20.31
C LYS A 86 -1.52 3.60 20.41
N SER A 87 -0.36 3.61 19.75
CA SER A 87 0.52 4.80 19.70
C SER A 87 0.05 5.86 18.69
N ASN A 88 -0.92 5.54 17.82
CA ASN A 88 -1.48 6.54 16.93
C ASN A 88 -2.47 7.44 17.69
N ASN A 89 -2.00 8.61 18.09
CA ASN A 89 -2.79 9.60 18.84
C ASN A 89 -3.75 10.42 17.95
N ARG A 90 -3.72 10.22 16.63
CA ARG A 90 -4.59 10.90 15.67
C ARG A 90 -5.78 10.07 15.22
N LEU A 91 -5.86 8.80 15.62
CA LEU A 91 -6.79 7.85 15.05
C LEU A 91 -8.26 8.32 15.10
N GLU A 92 -8.70 8.87 16.24
CA GLU A 92 -10.08 9.37 16.40
C GLU A 92 -10.36 10.56 15.47
N HIS A 93 -9.50 11.58 15.50
CA HIS A 93 -9.59 12.75 14.63
C HIS A 93 -9.61 12.35 13.14
N ASP A 94 -8.69 11.49 12.72
CA ASP A 94 -8.60 11.07 11.32
C ASP A 94 -9.83 10.26 10.90
N MET A 95 -10.41 9.45 11.81
CA MET A 95 -11.65 8.71 11.54
C MET A 95 -12.88 9.62 11.43
N GLU A 96 -12.98 10.70 12.20
CA GLU A 96 -14.05 11.69 12.04
C GLU A 96 -14.04 12.28 10.61
N LEU A 97 -12.87 12.60 10.09
CA LEU A 97 -12.72 13.10 8.72
C LEU A 97 -13.04 12.03 7.67
N ILE A 98 -12.59 10.78 7.88
CA ILE A 98 -12.90 9.65 7.01
C ILE A 98 -14.41 9.45 6.88
N VAL A 99 -15.14 9.47 8.00
CA VAL A 99 -16.61 9.37 8.02
C VAL A 99 -17.26 10.59 7.35
N LYS A 100 -16.79 11.81 7.65
CA LYS A 100 -17.29 13.06 7.06
C LYS A 100 -17.21 13.06 5.53
N TYR A 101 -16.08 12.62 4.98
CA TYR A 101 -15.83 12.57 3.53
C TYR A 101 -16.29 11.25 2.89
N LYS A 102 -16.87 10.32 3.67
CA LYS A 102 -17.35 9.00 3.21
C LYS A 102 -16.29 8.30 2.35
N VAL A 103 -15.06 8.21 2.88
CA VAL A 103 -13.93 7.57 2.17
C VAL A 103 -14.34 6.17 1.71
N PRO A 104 -14.27 5.86 0.39
CA PRO A 104 -14.84 4.62 -0.14
C PRO A 104 -14.22 3.35 0.45
N ILE A 105 -12.91 3.37 0.69
CA ILE A 105 -12.16 2.21 1.19
C ILE A 105 -11.24 2.68 2.33
N VAL A 106 -11.31 1.99 3.46
CA VAL A 106 -10.38 2.17 4.58
C VAL A 106 -9.48 0.95 4.68
N ILE A 107 -8.16 1.16 4.67
CA ILE A 107 -7.17 0.11 4.87
C ILE A 107 -6.69 0.20 6.32
N THR A 108 -6.93 -0.83 7.13
CA THR A 108 -6.49 -0.86 8.52
C THR A 108 -5.21 -1.68 8.68
N SER A 109 -4.25 -1.17 9.46
CA SER A 109 -2.94 -1.77 9.65
C SER A 109 -2.53 -1.80 11.12
N LEU A 110 -1.73 -2.81 11.51
CA LEU A 110 -1.12 -2.96 12.85
C LEU A 110 -2.15 -3.10 13.98
N GLY A 111 -3.18 -3.89 13.75
CA GLY A 111 -4.23 -4.23 14.68
C GLY A 111 -5.61 -4.17 14.04
N ALA A 112 -6.58 -4.90 14.57
CA ALA A 112 -7.97 -4.90 14.13
C ALA A 112 -8.87 -4.35 15.24
N ARG A 113 -9.66 -3.33 14.93
CA ARG A 113 -10.55 -2.63 15.88
C ARG A 113 -11.96 -2.54 15.29
N THR A 114 -12.93 -3.15 16.00
CA THR A 114 -14.34 -3.22 15.56
C THR A 114 -14.94 -1.82 15.37
N GLU A 115 -14.65 -0.89 16.27
CA GLU A 115 -15.17 0.48 16.22
C GLU A 115 -14.74 1.26 14.97
N ILE A 116 -13.57 0.96 14.41
CA ILE A 116 -13.09 1.58 13.16
C ILE A 116 -13.85 1.00 11.96
N ASN A 117 -14.08 -0.31 11.98
CA ASN A 117 -14.82 -1.00 10.94
C ASN A 117 -16.28 -0.56 10.95
N ASP A 118 -16.94 -0.52 12.12
CA ASP A 118 -18.33 -0.06 12.28
C ASP A 118 -18.50 1.40 11.82
N ALA A 119 -17.54 2.28 12.16
CA ALA A 119 -17.57 3.67 11.70
C ALA A 119 -17.50 3.75 10.17
N THR A 120 -16.68 2.93 9.54
CA THR A 120 -16.57 2.86 8.07
C THR A 120 -17.86 2.30 7.45
N HIS A 121 -18.42 1.25 8.01
CA HIS A 121 -19.68 0.66 7.54
C HIS A 121 -20.87 1.59 7.71
N SER A 122 -20.86 2.51 8.68
CA SER A 122 -21.98 3.43 8.95
C SER A 122 -22.39 4.28 7.75
N TYR A 123 -21.49 4.51 6.80
CA TYR A 123 -21.74 5.26 5.56
C TYR A 123 -21.63 4.41 4.29
N GLY A 124 -21.43 3.09 4.41
CA GLY A 124 -21.32 2.15 3.29
C GLY A 124 -19.90 2.01 2.72
N GLY A 125 -18.87 2.43 3.46
CA GLY A 125 -17.47 2.20 3.10
C GLY A 125 -17.04 0.74 3.30
N VAL A 126 -15.94 0.35 2.66
CA VAL A 126 -15.35 -0.99 2.70
C VAL A 126 -14.06 -0.97 3.51
N VAL A 127 -13.86 -1.98 4.37
CA VAL A 127 -12.64 -2.14 5.16
C VAL A 127 -11.79 -3.29 4.63
N LEU A 128 -10.56 -2.98 4.24
CA LEU A 128 -9.52 -3.96 3.95
C LEU A 128 -8.50 -3.97 5.10
N HIS A 129 -8.04 -5.16 5.51
CA HIS A 129 -7.05 -5.29 6.58
C HIS A 129 -5.79 -5.98 6.09
N ASP A 130 -4.60 -5.41 6.37
CA ASP A 130 -3.34 -6.04 6.01
C ASP A 130 -2.94 -7.13 7.01
N VAL A 131 -2.52 -8.28 6.47
CA VAL A 131 -2.20 -9.47 7.27
C VAL A 131 -0.98 -10.19 6.70
N ILE A 132 -0.18 -10.77 7.59
CA ILE A 132 1.02 -11.54 7.23
C ILE A 132 0.86 -13.06 7.43
N ASN A 133 -0.25 -13.50 8.01
CA ASN A 133 -0.54 -14.90 8.27
C ASN A 133 -2.05 -15.14 8.49
N ASN A 134 -2.42 -16.41 8.53
CA ASN A 134 -3.79 -16.86 8.65
C ASN A 134 -4.43 -16.53 10.02
N THR A 135 -3.63 -16.50 11.10
CA THR A 135 -4.12 -16.14 12.44
C THR A 135 -4.60 -14.69 12.48
N PHE A 136 -3.82 -13.76 11.91
CA PHE A 136 -4.22 -12.35 11.83
C PHE A 136 -5.36 -12.16 10.83
N ALA A 137 -5.39 -12.92 9.72
CA ALA A 137 -6.47 -12.88 8.75
C ALA A 137 -7.83 -13.22 9.38
N LYS A 138 -7.91 -14.34 10.10
CA LYS A 138 -9.15 -14.73 10.83
C LYS A 138 -9.58 -13.68 11.83
N LYS A 139 -8.63 -13.16 12.61
CA LYS A 139 -8.90 -12.12 13.60
C LYS A 139 -9.41 -10.81 12.98
N ALA A 140 -8.91 -10.43 11.80
CA ALA A 140 -9.37 -9.25 11.09
C ALA A 140 -10.84 -9.41 10.65
N ILE A 141 -11.20 -10.56 10.08
CA ILE A 141 -12.58 -10.86 9.67
C ILE A 141 -13.53 -10.97 10.87
N GLU A 142 -13.10 -11.61 11.96
CA GLU A 142 -13.86 -11.65 13.23
C GLU A 142 -14.16 -10.24 13.80
N LYS A 143 -13.29 -9.26 13.50
CA LYS A 143 -13.46 -7.86 13.90
C LYS A 143 -14.25 -7.03 12.90
N GLY A 144 -14.71 -7.62 11.80
CA GLY A 144 -15.60 -6.99 10.83
C GLY A 144 -14.89 -6.39 9.60
N ALA A 145 -13.66 -6.75 9.30
CA ALA A 145 -13.07 -6.38 8.01
C ALA A 145 -13.80 -7.09 6.86
N ASP A 146 -14.06 -6.39 5.76
CA ASP A 146 -14.72 -6.94 4.58
C ASP A 146 -13.77 -7.73 3.70
N GLY A 147 -12.49 -7.34 3.70
CA GLY A 147 -11.46 -7.97 2.87
C GLY A 147 -10.08 -7.93 3.50
N LEU A 148 -9.17 -8.64 2.86
CA LEU A 148 -7.81 -8.83 3.35
C LEU A 148 -6.77 -8.39 2.31
N ILE A 149 -5.66 -7.86 2.82
CA ILE A 149 -4.44 -7.64 2.05
C ILE A 149 -3.38 -8.60 2.59
N ALA A 150 -3.11 -9.67 1.85
CA ALA A 150 -2.10 -10.67 2.20
C ALA A 150 -0.71 -10.13 1.88
N VAL A 151 0.03 -9.73 2.91
CA VAL A 151 1.38 -9.16 2.79
C VAL A 151 2.39 -10.30 2.89
N ALA A 152 2.81 -10.79 1.73
CA ALA A 152 3.71 -11.92 1.58
C ALA A 152 5.20 -11.49 1.65
N ALA A 153 6.08 -12.49 1.63
CA ALA A 153 7.51 -12.28 1.45
C ALA A 153 7.78 -11.47 0.18
N GLY A 154 8.76 -10.56 0.25
CA GLY A 154 9.13 -9.69 -0.86
C GLY A 154 8.30 -8.40 -1.00
N ALA A 155 7.30 -8.16 -0.15
CA ALA A 155 6.65 -6.86 -0.07
C ALA A 155 7.60 -5.80 0.49
N GLY A 156 7.57 -4.57 -0.03
CA GLY A 156 8.35 -3.45 0.47
C GLY A 156 7.80 -2.92 1.80
N GLY A 157 8.67 -2.39 2.66
CA GLY A 157 8.30 -1.99 4.00
C GLY A 157 7.95 -3.19 4.88
N HIS A 158 7.07 -3.02 5.86
CA HIS A 158 6.66 -4.11 6.74
C HIS A 158 6.12 -5.30 5.94
N ALA A 159 6.68 -6.49 6.15
CA ALA A 159 6.37 -7.67 5.37
C ALA A 159 6.39 -8.94 6.20
N GLY A 160 5.59 -9.92 5.77
CA GLY A 160 5.66 -11.29 6.27
C GLY A 160 6.81 -12.09 5.63
N VAL A 161 7.02 -13.29 6.13
CA VAL A 161 8.02 -14.24 5.62
C VAL A 161 7.40 -15.36 4.79
N LYS A 162 6.07 -15.46 4.76
CA LYS A 162 5.39 -16.50 3.98
C LYS A 162 5.46 -16.18 2.49
N SER A 163 5.76 -17.22 1.70
CA SER A 163 5.60 -17.16 0.25
C SER A 163 4.15 -16.79 -0.11
N PRO A 164 3.91 -16.05 -1.20
CA PRO A 164 2.56 -15.72 -1.65
C PRO A 164 1.70 -16.97 -1.95
N PHE A 165 2.29 -18.06 -2.45
CA PHE A 165 1.57 -19.29 -2.79
C PHE A 165 0.82 -19.89 -1.58
N PRO A 166 1.49 -20.33 -0.50
CA PRO A 166 0.77 -20.89 0.64
C PRO A 166 -0.10 -19.84 1.35
N LEU A 167 0.32 -18.56 1.41
CA LEU A 167 -0.44 -17.54 2.11
C LEU A 167 -1.83 -17.33 1.50
N ILE A 168 -1.91 -17.21 0.17
CA ILE A 168 -3.19 -17.07 -0.54
C ILE A 168 -4.03 -18.34 -0.44
N GLN A 169 -3.43 -19.51 -0.63
CA GLN A 169 -4.14 -20.80 -0.57
C GLN A 169 -4.74 -21.03 0.82
N GLU A 170 -3.97 -20.85 1.89
CA GLU A 170 -4.45 -20.99 3.27
C GLU A 170 -5.61 -20.04 3.60
N ILE A 171 -5.60 -18.81 3.08
CA ILE A 171 -6.69 -17.85 3.29
C ILE A 171 -7.92 -18.28 2.48
N ARG A 172 -7.76 -18.69 1.23
CA ARG A 172 -8.87 -19.09 0.37
C ARG A 172 -9.58 -20.38 0.79
N GLU A 173 -8.96 -21.21 1.62
CA GLU A 173 -9.65 -22.38 2.20
C GLU A 173 -10.89 -22.02 3.02
N TRP A 174 -10.96 -20.81 3.60
CA TRP A 174 -12.03 -20.40 4.51
C TRP A 174 -12.62 -19.02 4.21
N PHE A 175 -11.98 -18.21 3.34
CA PHE A 175 -12.40 -16.83 3.07
C PHE A 175 -12.70 -16.63 1.58
N ASP A 176 -13.93 -16.20 1.27
CA ASP A 176 -14.44 -15.93 -0.08
C ASP A 176 -14.66 -14.42 -0.37
N GLY A 177 -14.28 -13.54 0.56
CA GLY A 177 -14.33 -12.09 0.39
C GLY A 177 -13.15 -11.51 -0.40
N PRO A 178 -13.08 -10.19 -0.55
CA PRO A 178 -12.02 -9.51 -1.29
C PRO A 178 -10.64 -9.82 -0.73
N LEU A 179 -9.71 -10.23 -1.59
CA LEU A 179 -8.35 -10.57 -1.20
C LEU A 179 -7.35 -9.94 -2.16
N ALA A 180 -6.49 -9.08 -1.64
CA ALA A 180 -5.36 -8.52 -2.36
C ALA A 180 -4.06 -9.23 -1.98
N LEU A 181 -3.16 -9.42 -2.95
CA LEU A 181 -1.81 -9.93 -2.70
C LEU A 181 -0.78 -8.80 -2.81
N SER A 182 0.00 -8.62 -1.77
CA SER A 182 1.20 -7.77 -1.73
C SER A 182 2.46 -8.62 -1.67
N GLY A 183 3.43 -8.30 -2.51
CA GLY A 183 4.76 -8.93 -2.51
C GLY A 183 5.35 -9.09 -3.90
N ALA A 184 6.40 -8.36 -4.20
CA ALA A 184 7.21 -8.46 -5.42
C ALA A 184 6.45 -8.27 -6.74
N ILE A 185 5.31 -7.59 -6.74
CA ILE A 185 4.48 -7.37 -7.94
C ILE A 185 4.85 -6.04 -8.60
N SER A 186 5.35 -6.07 -9.85
CA SER A 186 5.74 -4.89 -10.61
C SER A 186 5.54 -5.06 -12.13
N THR A 187 4.90 -6.15 -12.55
CA THR A 187 4.57 -6.45 -13.97
C THR A 187 3.13 -6.88 -14.10
N GLY A 188 2.58 -6.74 -15.31
CA GLY A 188 1.25 -7.26 -15.63
C GLY A 188 1.15 -8.80 -15.56
N ASP A 189 2.24 -9.50 -15.87
CA ASP A 189 2.35 -10.96 -15.64
C ASP A 189 2.17 -11.33 -14.16
N ALA A 190 2.78 -10.56 -13.26
CA ALA A 190 2.65 -10.80 -11.83
C ALA A 190 1.24 -10.43 -11.30
N VAL A 191 0.57 -9.45 -11.89
CA VAL A 191 -0.85 -9.15 -11.59
C VAL A 191 -1.73 -10.35 -11.97
N LEU A 192 -1.53 -10.93 -13.16
CA LEU A 192 -2.25 -12.14 -13.58
C LEU A 192 -1.91 -13.34 -12.70
N ALA A 193 -0.64 -13.49 -12.30
CA ALA A 193 -0.22 -14.57 -11.41
C ALA A 193 -0.90 -14.46 -10.04
N ALA A 194 -1.06 -13.26 -9.49
CA ALA A 194 -1.80 -13.04 -8.24
C ALA A 194 -3.25 -13.55 -8.36
N GLN A 195 -3.93 -13.25 -9.47
CA GLN A 195 -5.28 -13.75 -9.73
C GLN A 195 -5.30 -15.27 -9.90
N ALA A 196 -4.34 -15.84 -10.62
CA ALA A 196 -4.24 -17.29 -10.81
C ALA A 196 -4.02 -18.05 -9.49
N MET A 197 -3.38 -17.43 -8.50
CA MET A 197 -3.24 -17.98 -7.15
C MET A 197 -4.51 -17.87 -6.31
N GLY A 198 -5.47 -17.04 -6.71
CA GLY A 198 -6.72 -16.83 -5.99
C GLY A 198 -6.91 -15.46 -5.35
N ALA A 199 -5.96 -14.52 -5.49
CA ALA A 199 -6.18 -13.13 -5.09
C ALA A 199 -7.11 -12.43 -6.11
N ASP A 200 -7.91 -11.48 -5.65
CA ASP A 200 -8.73 -10.65 -6.54
C ASP A 200 -7.94 -9.46 -7.07
N PHE A 201 -7.01 -8.94 -6.27
CA PHE A 201 -6.25 -7.74 -6.57
C PHE A 201 -4.76 -7.95 -6.33
N ALA A 202 -3.93 -7.26 -7.13
CA ALA A 202 -2.53 -7.04 -6.85
C ALA A 202 -2.35 -5.73 -6.06
N TYR A 203 -1.55 -5.76 -4.99
CA TYR A 203 -1.24 -4.62 -4.14
C TYR A 203 0.19 -4.16 -4.40
N ILE A 204 0.36 -3.02 -5.06
CA ILE A 204 1.63 -2.61 -5.66
C ILE A 204 2.16 -1.34 -4.98
N GLY A 205 3.40 -1.39 -4.47
CA GLY A 205 4.08 -0.25 -3.86
C GLY A 205 5.26 0.27 -4.68
N SER A 206 6.35 -0.49 -4.76
CA SER A 206 7.65 -0.03 -5.27
C SER A 206 7.59 0.55 -6.69
N ALA A 207 6.75 -0.01 -7.58
CA ALA A 207 6.59 0.52 -8.92
C ALA A 207 5.99 1.94 -8.92
N PHE A 208 5.08 2.24 -7.98
CA PHE A 208 4.51 3.58 -7.85
C PHE A 208 5.46 4.58 -7.17
N ILE A 209 6.46 4.13 -6.39
CA ILE A 209 7.51 5.03 -5.88
C ILE A 209 8.29 5.65 -7.04
N ALA A 210 8.62 4.87 -8.07
CA ALA A 210 9.34 5.31 -9.24
C ALA A 210 8.42 6.01 -10.27
N THR A 211 7.50 6.85 -9.80
CA THR A 211 6.65 7.69 -10.67
C THR A 211 6.86 9.17 -10.40
N HIS A 212 6.54 10.01 -11.41
CA HIS A 212 6.68 11.46 -11.30
C HIS A 212 5.72 12.08 -10.26
N GLU A 213 4.62 11.42 -9.98
CA GLU A 213 3.59 11.85 -9.03
C GLU A 213 3.90 11.48 -7.59
N ALA A 214 4.78 10.50 -7.36
CA ALA A 214 5.22 10.08 -6.04
C ALA A 214 6.10 11.16 -5.37
N ASN A 215 5.83 11.46 -4.11
CA ASN A 215 6.61 12.38 -3.29
C ASN A 215 7.85 11.68 -2.69
N ALA A 216 8.66 11.08 -3.57
CA ALA A 216 9.95 10.49 -3.23
C ALA A 216 11.08 11.31 -3.86
N GLU A 217 12.22 11.35 -3.17
CA GLU A 217 13.43 12.01 -3.70
C GLU A 217 13.90 11.31 -4.99
N ASP A 218 14.46 12.06 -5.92
CA ASP A 218 14.95 11.52 -7.20
C ASP A 218 16.02 10.44 -7.00
N THR A 219 16.86 10.58 -5.96
CA THR A 219 17.85 9.57 -5.56
C THR A 219 17.21 8.25 -5.15
N TYR A 220 16.06 8.29 -4.47
CA TYR A 220 15.31 7.09 -4.13
C TYR A 220 14.70 6.43 -5.36
N LYS A 221 14.04 7.21 -6.23
CA LYS A 221 13.48 6.72 -7.50
C LYS A 221 14.56 6.09 -8.37
N GLN A 222 15.71 6.76 -8.50
CA GLN A 222 16.83 6.28 -9.27
C GLN A 222 17.42 4.99 -8.68
N ALA A 223 17.54 4.91 -7.34
CA ALA A 223 18.01 3.69 -6.70
C ALA A 223 17.10 2.48 -6.95
N ILE A 224 15.78 2.68 -7.06
CA ILE A 224 14.84 1.61 -7.45
C ILE A 224 15.10 1.15 -8.89
N VAL A 225 15.42 2.06 -9.80
CA VAL A 225 15.66 1.78 -11.21
C VAL A 225 17.00 1.06 -11.42
N ASP A 226 18.04 1.43 -10.66
CA ASP A 226 19.42 0.99 -10.85
C ASP A 226 19.74 -0.38 -10.22
N HIS A 227 18.88 -0.84 -9.27
CA HIS A 227 19.17 -2.04 -8.49
C HIS A 227 18.18 -3.18 -8.78
N ASN A 228 18.46 -4.34 -8.20
CA ASN A 228 17.65 -5.55 -8.29
C ASN A 228 17.33 -6.13 -6.90
N SER A 229 16.70 -7.29 -6.85
CA SER A 229 16.28 -7.93 -5.60
C SER A 229 17.40 -8.30 -4.64
N ASP A 230 18.66 -8.42 -5.12
CA ASP A 230 19.81 -8.74 -4.28
C ASP A 230 20.16 -7.59 -3.31
N GLU A 231 19.68 -6.38 -3.62
CA GLU A 231 19.83 -5.19 -2.79
C GLU A 231 18.66 -4.98 -1.81
N ILE A 232 17.78 -5.96 -1.63
CA ILE A 232 16.71 -5.91 -0.64
C ILE A 232 17.13 -6.62 0.64
N VAL A 233 17.10 -5.88 1.74
CA VAL A 233 17.47 -6.35 3.09
C VAL A 233 16.23 -6.47 3.96
N TYR A 234 16.01 -7.64 4.55
CA TYR A 234 14.92 -7.88 5.50
C TYR A 234 15.42 -7.71 6.93
N SER A 235 14.92 -6.70 7.64
CA SER A 235 15.38 -6.34 8.98
C SER A 235 14.27 -5.71 9.81
N ASN A 236 14.34 -5.85 11.14
CA ASN A 236 13.48 -5.18 12.10
C ASN A 236 14.17 -3.98 12.79
N LEU A 237 15.42 -3.68 12.44
CA LEU A 237 16.22 -2.64 13.09
C LEU A 237 15.52 -1.27 13.12
N PHE A 238 14.90 -0.88 12.01
CA PHE A 238 14.49 0.51 11.80
C PHE A 238 13.17 0.89 12.47
N THR A 239 12.27 -0.09 12.65
CA THR A 239 10.92 0.15 13.16
C THR A 239 10.50 -0.82 14.27
N GLY A 240 11.36 -1.75 14.66
CA GLY A 240 11.01 -2.87 15.54
C GLY A 240 10.18 -3.97 14.88
N VAL A 241 9.62 -3.72 13.68
CA VAL A 241 8.87 -4.69 12.87
C VAL A 241 9.69 -5.05 11.65
N HIS A 242 9.74 -6.33 11.31
CA HIS A 242 10.46 -6.77 10.12
C HIS A 242 9.88 -6.18 8.83
N GLY A 243 10.77 -5.72 7.97
CA GLY A 243 10.43 -5.14 6.68
C GLY A 243 11.57 -5.24 5.67
N ASN A 244 11.25 -4.99 4.41
CA ASN A 244 12.19 -4.97 3.31
C ASN A 244 12.61 -3.54 2.98
N TYR A 245 13.93 -3.34 2.95
CA TYR A 245 14.57 -2.04 2.74
C TYR A 245 15.65 -2.12 1.68
N LEU A 246 15.89 -1.01 0.98
CA LEU A 246 16.87 -0.92 -0.09
C LEU A 246 18.27 -0.66 0.49
N ALA A 247 19.21 -1.58 0.27
CA ALA A 247 20.55 -1.55 0.83
C ALA A 247 21.36 -0.26 0.55
N PRO A 248 21.27 0.40 -0.61
CA PRO A 248 21.90 1.70 -0.82
C PRO A 248 21.58 2.76 0.24
N SER A 249 20.33 2.84 0.70
CA SER A 249 19.95 3.78 1.75
C SER A 249 20.54 3.42 3.11
N ILE A 250 20.66 2.12 3.40
CA ILE A 250 21.28 1.60 4.62
C ILE A 250 22.77 1.95 4.63
N ARG A 251 23.45 1.74 3.49
CA ARG A 251 24.86 2.13 3.32
C ARG A 251 25.08 3.64 3.44
N ALA A 252 24.18 4.42 2.85
CA ALA A 252 24.23 5.89 2.95
C ALA A 252 24.04 6.39 4.39
N ALA A 253 23.31 5.65 5.22
CA ALA A 253 23.16 5.91 6.65
C ALA A 253 24.37 5.45 7.49
N GLY A 254 25.44 4.92 6.86
CA GLY A 254 26.67 4.46 7.54
C GLY A 254 26.55 3.09 8.19
N LEU A 255 25.53 2.29 7.81
CA LEU A 255 25.31 0.94 8.32
C LEU A 255 25.74 -0.12 7.30
N ASP A 256 26.16 -1.29 7.80
CA ASP A 256 26.46 -2.45 6.95
C ASP A 256 25.20 -3.30 6.76
N PRO A 257 24.63 -3.37 5.53
CA PRO A 257 23.45 -4.17 5.25
C PRO A 257 23.57 -5.66 5.58
N ALA A 258 24.79 -6.20 5.59
CA ALA A 258 25.07 -7.61 5.89
C ALA A 258 25.14 -7.91 7.39
N ASN A 259 25.31 -6.90 8.24
CA ASN A 259 25.53 -7.04 9.69
C ASN A 259 24.66 -6.07 10.49
N LEU A 260 23.35 -6.05 10.22
CA LEU A 260 22.41 -5.22 10.97
C LEU A 260 22.06 -5.86 12.33
N PRO A 261 22.10 -5.11 13.44
CA PRO A 261 21.62 -5.60 14.73
C PRO A 261 20.09 -5.78 14.71
N GLU A 262 19.61 -6.62 15.62
CA GLU A 262 18.17 -6.77 15.86
C GLU A 262 17.57 -5.50 16.47
N GLY A 263 16.41 -5.10 15.97
CA GLY A 263 15.59 -4.04 16.53
C GLY A 263 14.68 -4.53 17.65
N ASN A 264 14.08 -3.62 18.40
CA ASN A 264 13.16 -3.94 19.49
C ASN A 264 11.73 -3.50 19.14
N LEU A 265 10.76 -4.41 19.27
CA LEU A 265 9.32 -4.10 19.08
C LEU A 265 8.81 -2.96 19.99
N LYS A 266 9.48 -2.69 21.12
CA LYS A 266 9.14 -1.56 21.99
C LYS A 266 9.47 -0.19 21.39
N ASP A 267 10.28 -0.15 20.35
CA ASP A 267 10.67 1.08 19.63
C ASP A 267 9.66 1.47 18.54
N MET A 268 8.60 0.67 18.37
CA MET A 268 7.52 0.95 17.42
C MET A 268 6.65 2.09 17.95
N ASP A 269 6.81 3.27 17.37
CA ASP A 269 6.07 4.48 17.74
C ASP A 269 5.55 5.19 16.47
N PHE A 270 4.23 5.38 16.42
CA PHE A 270 3.52 6.11 15.37
C PHE A 270 2.98 7.45 15.86
N SER A 271 3.41 7.90 17.04
CA SER A 271 3.09 9.25 17.51
C SER A 271 3.76 10.31 16.62
N THR A 272 3.15 11.49 16.57
CA THR A 272 3.75 12.64 15.89
C THR A 272 5.02 13.03 16.66
N PRO A 273 6.21 13.19 16.03
CA PRO A 273 7.40 13.67 16.72
C PRO A 273 7.15 15.04 17.36
N ASN A 274 7.62 15.24 18.58
CA ASN A 274 7.65 16.56 19.20
C ASN A 274 8.54 17.52 18.37
N GLU A 275 8.20 18.80 18.35
CA GLU A 275 8.85 19.83 17.54
C GLU A 275 10.31 20.17 17.96
N ASP A 276 10.81 19.61 19.05
CA ASP A 276 12.17 19.86 19.54
C ASP A 276 13.21 18.95 18.87
N GLY A 277 13.80 19.44 17.82
CA GLY A 277 14.80 18.87 16.94
C GLY A 277 16.07 18.26 17.53
N THR A 278 16.03 17.55 18.65
CA THR A 278 17.19 16.87 19.23
C THR A 278 17.10 15.36 19.01
N GLN A 279 17.65 14.88 17.91
CA GLN A 279 18.48 13.67 17.79
C GLN A 279 18.84 13.38 16.32
N HIS A 280 20.12 13.20 16.01
CA HIS A 280 20.66 12.59 14.80
C HIS A 280 20.40 11.06 14.76
N LYS A 281 19.16 10.63 15.02
CA LYS A 281 18.75 9.25 14.71
C LYS A 281 18.31 9.20 13.26
N VAL A 282 18.83 8.22 12.53
CA VAL A 282 18.31 7.79 11.22
C VAL A 282 16.79 7.75 11.32
N LYS A 283 16.10 8.54 10.50
CA LYS A 283 14.64 8.58 10.52
C LYS A 283 14.12 7.46 9.62
N PRO A 284 13.47 6.43 10.20
CA PRO A 284 12.85 5.37 9.39
C PRO A 284 11.96 6.00 8.30
N TRP A 285 11.90 5.36 7.13
CA TRP A 285 11.08 5.77 5.99
C TRP A 285 11.49 7.04 5.25
N ARG A 286 12.27 7.93 5.85
CA ARG A 286 12.83 9.09 5.18
C ARG A 286 14.25 8.80 4.68
N ASP A 287 15.10 8.32 5.58
CA ASP A 287 16.52 8.10 5.32
C ASP A 287 16.78 6.62 4.94
N ILE A 288 15.91 5.70 5.34
CA ILE A 288 15.95 4.28 5.00
C ILE A 288 14.73 3.94 4.12
N TRP A 289 14.99 3.49 2.92
CA TRP A 289 14.01 3.37 1.87
C TRP A 289 13.36 1.98 1.84
N GLY A 290 12.05 1.90 2.05
CA GLY A 290 11.30 0.66 1.94
C GLY A 290 11.11 0.27 0.48
N CYS A 291 11.54 -0.94 0.09
CA CYS A 291 11.37 -1.44 -1.28
C CYS A 291 11.14 -2.95 -1.29
N GLY A 292 10.28 -3.41 -2.18
CA GLY A 292 10.02 -4.84 -2.37
C GLY A 292 10.91 -5.48 -3.43
N GLN A 293 10.93 -6.81 -3.45
CA GLN A 293 11.79 -7.59 -4.34
C GLN A 293 11.43 -7.49 -5.84
N GLY A 294 10.31 -6.87 -6.20
CA GLY A 294 9.89 -6.70 -7.59
C GLY A 294 10.60 -5.58 -8.36
N LEU A 295 11.57 -4.88 -7.77
CA LEU A 295 12.15 -3.66 -8.36
C LEU A 295 12.86 -3.89 -9.71
N ASN A 296 13.40 -5.08 -9.96
CA ASN A 296 14.11 -5.35 -11.23
C ASN A 296 13.26 -5.12 -12.50
N ALA A 297 11.93 -5.14 -12.40
CA ALA A 297 11.04 -4.83 -13.52
C ALA A 297 10.81 -3.33 -13.73
N ILE A 298 11.34 -2.47 -12.84
CA ILE A 298 11.18 -1.01 -12.90
C ILE A 298 12.43 -0.44 -13.57
N LYS A 299 12.30 -0.01 -14.85
CA LYS A 299 13.44 0.37 -15.70
C LYS A 299 13.62 1.87 -15.89
N ALA A 300 12.66 2.66 -15.46
CA ALA A 300 12.71 4.12 -15.53
C ALA A 300 11.69 4.74 -14.57
N THR A 301 11.91 5.99 -14.20
CA THR A 301 10.88 6.83 -13.60
C THR A 301 9.92 7.28 -14.69
N THR A 302 8.62 7.01 -14.52
CA THR A 302 7.56 7.29 -15.52
C THR A 302 6.38 8.00 -14.85
N SER A 303 5.39 8.42 -15.63
CA SER A 303 4.11 8.82 -15.04
C SER A 303 3.32 7.59 -14.54
N VAL A 304 2.36 7.81 -13.63
CA VAL A 304 1.44 6.75 -13.20
C VAL A 304 0.66 6.18 -14.38
N GLU A 305 0.23 7.02 -15.32
CA GLU A 305 -0.49 6.56 -16.51
C GLU A 305 0.37 5.65 -17.39
N GLU A 306 1.62 6.01 -17.65
CA GLU A 306 2.57 5.16 -18.39
C GLU A 306 2.81 3.82 -17.70
N LEU A 307 2.96 3.84 -16.37
CA LEU A 307 3.11 2.62 -15.57
C LEU A 307 1.87 1.72 -15.73
N VAL A 308 0.65 2.27 -15.54
CA VAL A 308 -0.58 1.50 -15.66
C VAL A 308 -0.79 1.00 -17.10
N ASN A 309 -0.48 1.82 -18.12
CA ASN A 309 -0.50 1.40 -19.53
C ASN A 309 0.46 0.22 -19.79
N ARG A 310 1.65 0.22 -19.18
CA ARG A 310 2.62 -0.88 -19.29
C ARG A 310 2.06 -2.13 -18.63
N LEU A 311 1.59 -2.03 -17.38
CA LEU A 311 1.02 -3.16 -16.64
C LEU A 311 -0.17 -3.79 -17.38
N GLU A 312 -1.03 -2.98 -17.99
CA GLU A 312 -2.18 -3.48 -18.77
C GLU A 312 -1.72 -4.25 -20.01
N ARG A 313 -0.79 -3.70 -20.78
CA ARG A 313 -0.26 -4.40 -21.97
C ARG A 313 0.37 -5.74 -21.59
N GLU A 314 1.18 -5.78 -20.53
CA GLU A 314 1.81 -7.00 -20.03
C GLU A 314 0.76 -8.01 -19.54
N TYR A 315 -0.25 -7.54 -18.79
CA TYR A 315 -1.35 -8.37 -18.29
C TYR A 315 -2.15 -9.01 -19.42
N LEU A 316 -2.54 -8.23 -20.44
CA LEU A 316 -3.27 -8.74 -21.59
C LEU A 316 -2.41 -9.70 -22.43
N ALA A 317 -1.12 -9.41 -22.59
CA ALA A 317 -0.18 -10.31 -23.28
C ALA A 317 -0.01 -11.64 -22.53
N ALA A 318 0.11 -11.59 -21.20
CA ALA A 318 0.19 -12.79 -20.36
C ALA A 318 -1.09 -13.64 -20.45
N ARG A 319 -2.26 -13.01 -20.39
CA ARG A 319 -3.55 -13.71 -20.60
C ARG A 319 -3.59 -14.40 -21.95
N LYS A 320 -3.20 -13.71 -23.02
CA LYS A 320 -3.17 -14.30 -24.37
C LYS A 320 -2.19 -15.47 -24.47
N ARG A 321 -1.00 -15.34 -23.86
CA ARG A 321 0.04 -16.40 -23.83
C ARG A 321 -0.45 -17.68 -23.14
N LEU A 322 -1.23 -17.53 -22.08
CA LEU A 322 -1.81 -18.64 -21.34
C LEU A 322 -3.15 -19.13 -21.90
N MET A 323 -3.66 -18.48 -22.96
CA MET A 323 -4.95 -18.78 -23.59
C MET A 323 -6.13 -18.73 -22.59
N LEU A 324 -6.09 -17.75 -21.69
CA LEU A 324 -7.09 -17.52 -20.65
C LEU A 324 -8.13 -16.47 -21.06
#